data_c8aa1d010c5471d220435c513876e3a2
#
_entry.id   c8aa1d010c5471d220435c513876e3a2
#
_cell.length_a   1.000
_cell.length_b   1.000
_cell.length_c   1.000
_cell.angle_alpha   90.00
_cell.angle_beta   90.00
_cell.angle_gamma   90.00
#
_symmetry.space_group_name_H-M   'P 1'
#
loop_
_entity.id
_entity.type
_entity.pdbx_description
1 polymer ?
#
loop_
_entity_poly.entity_id
_entity_poly.type
_entity_poly.pdbx_seq_one_letter_code
_entity_poly.pdbx_strand_id
1 'polypeptide(L)'
;MNLRGTAVKRREDDHLLRGSAAFVADLEFDNAAYVHYLTSTSAHAELRSVDVSSARSMPGVIDIFTNSDLDIGPYPSANPIFDEAMVRPLLAHQRVRFVGEPIAAIVADSPASARDAAELIEVDYAPLDAVVDPEKALDAEVLLFDNTTAVSYTHLTLPTKA
;
A
#
# COMPACT_ATOMS: atom_id res chain seq x y z
N MET A 1 28.13 10.82 33.57
CA MET A 1 26.82 10.84 34.24
C MET A 1 26.22 9.44 34.12
N ASN A 2 25.89 8.80 35.23
CA ASN A 2 25.31 7.45 35.18
C ASN A 2 23.78 7.57 35.13
N LEU A 3 23.17 7.18 34.03
CA LEU A 3 21.72 7.28 33.81
C LEU A 3 20.94 6.04 34.29
N ARG A 4 21.63 5.03 34.80
CA ARG A 4 20.97 3.83 35.36
C ARG A 4 20.17 4.18 36.60
N GLY A 5 18.88 3.84 36.59
CA GLY A 5 17.97 4.09 37.73
C GLY A 5 17.49 5.53 37.85
N THR A 6 17.82 6.41 36.91
CA THR A 6 17.33 7.82 36.89
C THR A 6 16.15 7.92 35.92
N ALA A 7 15.03 8.49 36.39
CA ALA A 7 13.89 8.80 35.52
C ALA A 7 14.26 9.98 34.63
N VAL A 8 14.66 9.71 33.41
CA VAL A 8 14.98 10.71 32.39
C VAL A 8 13.70 11.10 31.66
N LYS A 9 13.34 12.39 31.69
CA LYS A 9 12.22 12.90 30.90
C LYS A 9 12.59 12.91 29.42
N ARG A 10 11.62 12.58 28.55
CA ARG A 10 11.80 12.74 27.11
C ARG A 10 11.92 14.22 26.76
N ARG A 11 12.69 14.52 25.72
CA ARG A 11 12.86 15.90 25.23
C ARG A 11 11.55 16.46 24.65
N GLU A 12 10.72 15.59 24.09
CA GLU A 12 9.47 15.95 23.43
C GLU A 12 8.31 16.15 24.41
N ASP A 13 8.42 15.70 25.68
CA ASP A 13 7.31 15.73 26.63
C ASP A 13 6.72 17.14 26.81
N ASP A 14 7.57 18.17 26.84
CA ASP A 14 7.10 19.55 27.02
C ASP A 14 6.23 20.02 25.84
N HIS A 15 6.64 19.74 24.62
CA HIS A 15 5.88 20.08 23.42
C HIS A 15 4.59 19.28 23.30
N LEU A 16 4.64 17.98 23.59
CA LEU A 16 3.47 17.10 23.56
C LEU A 16 2.43 17.51 24.60
N LEU A 17 2.87 17.78 25.83
CA LEU A 17 1.97 18.14 26.92
C LEU A 17 1.33 19.53 26.74
N ARG A 18 1.97 20.42 26.01
CA ARG A 18 1.46 21.76 25.71
C ARG A 18 0.67 21.84 24.40
N GLY A 19 0.57 20.74 23.65
CA GLY A 19 -0.07 20.72 22.34
C GLY A 19 0.67 21.53 21.26
N SER A 20 1.97 21.77 21.46
CA SER A 20 2.82 22.51 20.50
C SER A 20 3.73 21.57 19.68
N ALA A 21 3.57 20.25 19.84
CA ALA A 21 4.25 19.30 18.98
C ALA A 21 3.59 19.31 17.60
N ALA A 22 4.41 19.38 16.55
CA ALA A 22 3.96 19.25 15.16
C ALA A 22 4.36 17.89 14.61
N PHE A 23 3.39 17.15 14.09
CA PHE A 23 3.61 15.94 13.31
C PHE A 23 3.57 16.26 11.81
N VAL A 24 3.98 15.34 10.98
CA VAL A 24 3.98 15.56 9.51
C VAL A 24 2.60 15.97 8.99
N ALA A 25 1.54 15.41 9.56
CA ALA A 25 0.16 15.73 9.17
C ALA A 25 -0.30 17.15 9.61
N ASP A 26 0.41 17.78 10.56
CA ASP A 26 0.11 19.13 11.04
C ASP A 26 0.88 20.20 10.26
N LEU A 27 1.74 19.80 9.32
CA LEU A 27 2.51 20.73 8.50
C LEU A 27 1.63 21.26 7.38
N GLU A 28 1.46 22.56 7.34
CA GLU A 28 0.76 23.25 6.27
C GLU A 28 1.77 23.78 5.25
N PHE A 29 1.50 23.54 3.98
CA PHE A 29 2.28 24.04 2.86
C PHE A 29 1.37 24.80 1.90
N ASP A 30 1.82 25.95 1.46
CA ASP A 30 1.10 26.70 0.43
C ASP A 30 1.03 25.90 -0.87
N ASN A 31 -0.16 25.81 -1.44
CA ASN A 31 -0.44 25.08 -2.68
C ASN A 31 -0.08 23.57 -2.63
N ALA A 32 -0.16 22.94 -1.47
CA ALA A 32 0.01 21.50 -1.36
C ALA A 32 -1.11 20.77 -2.12
N ALA A 33 -0.73 19.74 -2.85
CA ALA A 33 -1.66 18.74 -3.35
C ALA A 33 -1.69 17.54 -2.42
N TYR A 34 -2.85 16.90 -2.33
CA TYR A 34 -3.09 15.76 -1.47
C TYR A 34 -3.29 14.49 -2.31
N VAL A 35 -2.67 13.41 -1.89
CA VAL A 35 -2.81 12.13 -2.55
C VAL A 35 -3.66 11.20 -1.69
N HIS A 36 -4.68 10.61 -2.30
CA HIS A 36 -5.45 9.51 -1.74
C HIS A 36 -5.33 8.28 -2.64
N TYR A 37 -5.19 7.09 -2.03
CA TYR A 37 -5.14 5.86 -2.79
C TYR A 37 -6.47 5.13 -2.73
N LEU A 38 -7.06 4.87 -3.90
CA LEU A 38 -8.11 3.86 -4.01
C LEU A 38 -7.46 2.50 -3.82
N THR A 39 -7.96 1.74 -2.87
CA THR A 39 -7.43 0.41 -2.54
C THR A 39 -8.44 -0.68 -2.81
N SER A 40 -7.94 -1.89 -3.09
CA SER A 40 -8.77 -3.06 -3.32
C SER A 40 -9.63 -3.43 -2.11
N THR A 41 -10.90 -3.70 -2.36
CA THR A 41 -11.82 -4.32 -1.40
C THR A 41 -11.83 -5.84 -1.53
N SER A 42 -11.25 -6.39 -2.60
CA SER A 42 -11.14 -7.82 -2.85
C SER A 42 -9.80 -8.37 -2.36
N ALA A 43 -9.83 -9.55 -1.76
CA ALA A 43 -8.63 -10.24 -1.29
C ALA A 43 -7.80 -10.82 -2.46
N HIS A 44 -8.47 -11.32 -3.51
CA HIS A 44 -7.85 -11.82 -4.72
C HIS A 44 -8.84 -11.73 -5.87
N ALA A 45 -8.49 -11.00 -6.92
CA ALA A 45 -9.35 -10.84 -8.10
C ALA A 45 -8.54 -10.38 -9.30
N GLU A 46 -9.02 -10.71 -10.50
CA GLU A 46 -8.59 -10.01 -11.71
C GLU A 46 -9.26 -8.65 -11.78
N LEU A 47 -8.50 -7.63 -12.19
CA LEU A 47 -9.00 -6.31 -12.53
C LEU A 47 -9.38 -6.29 -14.00
N ARG A 48 -10.70 -6.29 -14.29
CA ARG A 48 -11.20 -6.20 -15.67
C ARG A 48 -11.15 -4.79 -16.19
N SER A 49 -11.55 -3.84 -15.35
CA SER A 49 -11.47 -2.41 -15.66
C SER A 49 -11.40 -1.55 -14.41
N VAL A 50 -10.83 -0.37 -14.58
CA VAL A 50 -10.83 0.72 -13.59
C VAL A 50 -11.27 1.98 -14.34
N ASP A 51 -12.52 2.40 -14.14
CA ASP A 51 -13.05 3.59 -14.78
C ASP A 51 -12.93 4.81 -13.84
N VAL A 52 -12.07 5.74 -14.21
CA VAL A 52 -11.78 6.97 -13.48
C VAL A 52 -12.48 8.20 -14.07
N SER A 53 -13.28 8.04 -15.10
CA SER A 53 -13.82 9.14 -15.92
C SER A 53 -14.66 10.11 -15.12
N SER A 54 -15.59 9.61 -14.30
CA SER A 54 -16.45 10.40 -13.43
C SER A 54 -15.65 11.12 -12.36
N ALA A 55 -14.74 10.42 -11.71
CA ALA A 55 -13.88 10.96 -10.67
C ALA A 55 -12.94 12.06 -11.18
N ARG A 56 -12.37 11.89 -12.39
CA ARG A 56 -11.47 12.86 -13.01
C ARG A 56 -12.15 14.20 -13.32
N SER A 57 -13.47 14.18 -13.49
CA SER A 57 -14.28 15.38 -13.76
C SER A 57 -14.74 16.10 -12.49
N MET A 58 -14.46 15.57 -11.32
CA MET A 58 -14.92 16.13 -10.04
C MET A 58 -14.15 17.41 -9.69
N PRO A 59 -14.85 18.47 -9.21
CA PRO A 59 -14.18 19.68 -8.72
C PRO A 59 -13.17 19.37 -7.61
N GLY A 60 -11.99 20.02 -7.68
CA GLY A 60 -10.91 19.81 -6.71
C GLY A 60 -9.97 18.66 -7.05
N VAL A 61 -10.31 17.81 -8.01
CA VAL A 61 -9.39 16.79 -8.53
C VAL A 61 -8.40 17.43 -9.50
N ILE A 62 -7.12 17.19 -9.25
CA ILE A 62 -6.02 17.66 -10.10
C ILE A 62 -5.72 16.61 -11.17
N ASP A 63 -5.53 15.35 -10.76
CA ASP A 63 -5.37 14.22 -11.68
C ASP A 63 -5.59 12.88 -10.95
N ILE A 64 -5.77 11.80 -11.73
CA ILE A 64 -5.88 10.43 -11.23
C ILE A 64 -4.98 9.54 -12.07
N PHE A 65 -4.15 8.76 -11.39
CA PHE A 65 -3.21 7.85 -11.99
C PHE A 65 -3.60 6.40 -11.70
N THR A 66 -3.64 5.59 -12.73
CA THR A 66 -3.69 4.13 -12.67
C THR A 66 -2.33 3.56 -13.07
N ASN A 67 -2.14 2.25 -12.99
CA ASN A 67 -0.87 1.65 -13.43
C ASN A 67 -0.53 1.94 -14.89
N SER A 68 -1.53 2.07 -15.76
CA SER A 68 -1.34 2.37 -17.19
C SER A 68 -0.84 3.79 -17.46
N ASP A 69 -1.02 4.70 -16.51
CA ASP A 69 -0.57 6.10 -16.62
C ASP A 69 0.88 6.28 -16.14
N LEU A 70 1.45 5.24 -15.50
CA LEU A 70 2.79 5.29 -14.90
C LEU A 70 3.82 4.64 -15.83
N ASP A 71 4.80 5.42 -16.28
CA ASP A 71 6.01 4.90 -16.94
C ASP A 71 7.10 4.59 -15.88
N ILE A 72 6.71 3.79 -14.88
CA ILE A 72 7.58 3.40 -13.77
C ILE A 72 7.53 1.88 -13.68
N GLY A 73 8.70 1.26 -13.67
CA GLY A 73 8.83 -0.18 -13.48
C GLY A 73 8.29 -0.64 -12.12
N PRO A 74 8.11 -1.95 -11.97
CA PRO A 74 7.65 -2.52 -10.70
C PRO A 74 8.67 -2.24 -9.59
N TYR A 75 8.21 -2.31 -8.34
CA TYR A 75 9.06 -2.10 -7.18
C TYR A 75 10.18 -3.16 -7.13
N PRO A 76 11.46 -2.78 -7.17
CA PRO A 76 12.52 -3.76 -7.07
C PRO A 76 12.44 -4.48 -5.72
N SER A 77 12.74 -5.77 -5.71
CA SER A 77 12.81 -6.51 -4.44
C SER A 77 13.89 -5.89 -3.54
N ALA A 78 13.48 -5.40 -2.36
CA ALA A 78 14.41 -4.86 -1.38
C ALA A 78 15.29 -5.94 -0.71
N ASN A 79 14.93 -7.19 -0.89
CA ASN A 79 15.65 -8.32 -0.31
C ASN A 79 15.86 -9.39 -1.38
N PRO A 80 17.13 -9.76 -1.68
CA PRO A 80 17.46 -10.74 -2.70
C PRO A 80 16.99 -12.17 -2.38
N ILE A 81 16.42 -12.39 -1.20
CA ILE A 81 15.80 -13.68 -0.82
C ILE A 81 14.44 -13.87 -1.53
N PHE A 82 13.75 -12.77 -1.88
CA PHE A 82 12.47 -12.86 -2.58
C PHE A 82 12.71 -13.05 -4.08
N ASP A 83 11.95 -13.97 -4.65
CA ASP A 83 11.93 -14.19 -6.09
C ASP A 83 11.51 -12.91 -6.82
N GLU A 84 12.24 -12.55 -7.88
CA GLU A 84 11.91 -11.39 -8.71
C GLU A 84 10.51 -11.51 -9.36
N ALA A 85 10.01 -12.72 -9.54
CA ALA A 85 8.65 -12.98 -10.02
C ALA A 85 7.57 -12.51 -9.04
N MET A 86 7.93 -12.25 -7.76
CA MET A 86 7.01 -11.70 -6.73
C MET A 86 6.99 -10.17 -6.71
N VAL A 87 7.69 -9.53 -7.62
CA VAL A 87 7.71 -8.07 -7.72
C VAL A 87 6.35 -7.56 -8.17
N ARG A 88 5.85 -6.52 -7.49
CA ARG A 88 4.53 -5.92 -7.75
C ARG A 88 4.68 -4.53 -8.35
N PRO A 89 3.75 -4.11 -9.21
CA PRO A 89 3.66 -2.71 -9.63
C PRO A 89 3.28 -1.80 -8.45
N LEU A 90 3.51 -0.50 -8.58
CA LEU A 90 3.14 0.50 -7.56
C LEU A 90 1.62 0.58 -7.37
N LEU A 91 0.87 0.51 -8.47
CA LEU A 91 -0.57 0.39 -8.50
C LEU A 91 -0.93 -0.94 -9.13
N ALA A 92 -1.93 -1.63 -8.60
CA ALA A 92 -2.34 -2.93 -9.09
C ALA A 92 -2.68 -2.89 -10.57
N HIS A 93 -2.18 -3.86 -11.32
CA HIS A 93 -2.44 -4.04 -12.74
C HIS A 93 -2.84 -5.50 -13.00
N GLN A 94 -3.93 -5.69 -13.74
CA GLN A 94 -4.50 -6.99 -14.10
C GLN A 94 -5.02 -7.82 -12.91
N ARG A 95 -4.42 -7.74 -11.72
CA ARG A 95 -4.79 -8.56 -10.57
C ARG A 95 -4.53 -7.82 -9.25
N VAL A 96 -5.47 -7.95 -8.31
CA VAL A 96 -5.25 -7.59 -6.90
C VAL A 96 -5.00 -8.85 -6.09
N ARG A 97 -4.11 -8.76 -5.11
CA ARG A 97 -3.57 -9.91 -4.36
C ARG A 97 -3.84 -9.85 -2.87
N PHE A 98 -4.34 -8.71 -2.39
CA PHE A 98 -4.76 -8.53 -0.98
C PHE A 98 -5.71 -7.34 -0.85
N VAL A 99 -6.54 -7.39 0.21
CA VAL A 99 -7.36 -6.24 0.59
C VAL A 99 -6.47 -5.07 0.98
N GLY A 100 -6.72 -3.89 0.39
CA GLY A 100 -5.90 -2.72 0.63
C GLY A 100 -4.77 -2.52 -0.40
N GLU A 101 -4.64 -3.38 -1.42
CA GLU A 101 -3.67 -3.14 -2.51
C GLU A 101 -4.05 -1.88 -3.29
N PRO A 102 -3.14 -0.89 -3.46
CA PRO A 102 -3.43 0.33 -4.20
C PRO A 102 -3.75 0.04 -5.67
N ILE A 103 -4.85 0.63 -6.17
CA ILE A 103 -5.31 0.49 -7.56
C ILE A 103 -5.14 1.78 -8.33
N ALA A 104 -5.49 2.91 -7.70
CA ALA A 104 -5.34 4.22 -8.29
C ALA A 104 -4.82 5.23 -7.26
N ALA A 105 -4.13 6.26 -7.73
CA ALA A 105 -3.68 7.38 -6.93
C ALA A 105 -4.43 8.64 -7.39
N ILE A 106 -5.20 9.25 -6.50
CA ILE A 106 -5.99 10.46 -6.73
C ILE A 106 -5.23 11.63 -6.15
N VAL A 107 -4.95 12.64 -6.98
CA VAL A 107 -4.32 13.89 -6.59
C VAL A 107 -5.38 14.98 -6.59
N ALA A 108 -5.56 15.68 -5.48
CA ALA A 108 -6.58 16.72 -5.33
C ALA A 108 -6.07 17.91 -4.50
N ASP A 109 -6.84 18.99 -4.51
CA ASP A 109 -6.58 20.23 -3.74
C ASP A 109 -6.84 20.07 -2.24
N SER A 110 -7.60 19.05 -1.86
CA SER A 110 -7.93 18.76 -0.47
C SER A 110 -8.04 17.24 -0.20
N PRO A 111 -7.82 16.81 1.06
CA PRO A 111 -8.05 15.41 1.43
C PRO A 111 -9.50 14.96 1.26
N ALA A 112 -10.47 15.89 1.39
CA ALA A 112 -11.89 15.60 1.20
C ALA A 112 -12.18 15.32 -0.27
N SER A 113 -11.79 16.24 -1.18
CA SER A 113 -11.97 16.08 -2.62
C SER A 113 -11.32 14.79 -3.15
N ALA A 114 -10.13 14.44 -2.64
CA ALA A 114 -9.45 13.21 -3.04
C ALA A 114 -10.22 11.94 -2.62
N ARG A 115 -10.84 11.96 -1.43
CA ARG A 115 -11.62 10.83 -0.91
C ARG A 115 -12.95 10.68 -1.63
N ASP A 116 -13.67 11.81 -1.82
CA ASP A 116 -14.95 11.82 -2.53
C ASP A 116 -14.77 11.36 -3.97
N ALA A 117 -13.67 11.77 -4.62
CA ALA A 117 -13.34 11.31 -5.97
C ALA A 117 -13.06 9.79 -6.01
N ALA A 118 -12.44 9.23 -4.98
CA ALA A 118 -12.19 7.79 -4.92
C ALA A 118 -13.49 6.97 -4.92
N GLU A 119 -14.58 7.50 -4.32
CA GLU A 119 -15.90 6.86 -4.31
C GLU A 119 -16.58 6.84 -5.69
N LEU A 120 -16.15 7.68 -6.62
CA LEU A 120 -16.68 7.74 -7.98
C LEU A 120 -15.92 6.85 -8.98
N ILE A 121 -14.84 6.20 -8.54
CA ILE A 121 -14.08 5.27 -9.38
C ILE A 121 -14.76 3.92 -9.39
N GLU A 122 -15.12 3.44 -10.58
CA GLU A 122 -15.72 2.12 -10.75
C GLU A 122 -14.65 1.08 -11.05
N VAL A 123 -14.61 0.02 -10.24
CA VAL A 123 -13.67 -1.10 -10.41
C VAL A 123 -14.44 -2.39 -10.66
N ASP A 124 -14.21 -3.00 -11.83
CA ASP A 124 -14.77 -4.31 -12.17
C ASP A 124 -13.80 -5.42 -11.78
N TYR A 125 -14.20 -6.19 -10.78
CA TYR A 125 -13.44 -7.33 -10.28
C TYR A 125 -14.02 -8.65 -10.79
N ALA A 126 -13.14 -9.55 -11.24
CA ALA A 126 -13.45 -10.96 -11.35
C ALA A 126 -12.84 -11.70 -10.15
N PRO A 127 -13.64 -12.07 -9.14
CA PRO A 127 -13.13 -12.72 -7.94
C PRO A 127 -12.39 -14.02 -8.27
N LEU A 128 -11.28 -14.24 -7.56
CA LEU A 128 -10.48 -15.45 -7.57
C LEU A 128 -10.47 -16.06 -6.17
N ASP A 129 -10.11 -17.33 -6.09
CA ASP A 129 -9.95 -18.00 -4.80
C ASP A 129 -8.88 -17.31 -3.97
N ALA A 130 -9.20 -17.08 -2.68
CA ALA A 130 -8.31 -16.45 -1.73
C ALA A 130 -7.99 -17.42 -0.58
N VAL A 131 -6.73 -17.45 -0.19
CA VAL A 131 -6.27 -18.25 0.96
C VAL A 131 -6.10 -17.33 2.14
N VAL A 132 -6.93 -17.53 3.18
CA VAL A 132 -6.88 -16.77 4.44
C VAL A 132 -6.33 -17.60 5.61
N ASP A 133 -6.24 -18.92 5.41
CA ASP A 133 -5.71 -19.86 6.38
C ASP A 133 -4.23 -20.12 6.07
N PRO A 134 -3.30 -19.82 6.99
CA PRO A 134 -1.87 -20.00 6.75
C PRO A 134 -1.47 -21.48 6.59
N GLU A 135 -2.20 -22.42 7.18
CA GLU A 135 -1.92 -23.84 7.01
C GLU A 135 -2.27 -24.29 5.59
N LYS A 136 -3.40 -23.83 5.05
CA LYS A 136 -3.80 -24.09 3.66
C LYS A 136 -2.88 -23.42 2.63
N ALA A 137 -2.23 -22.32 3.01
CA ALA A 137 -1.27 -21.67 2.12
C ALA A 137 -0.06 -22.56 1.80
N LEU A 138 0.25 -23.56 2.65
CA LEU A 138 1.32 -24.53 2.41
C LEU A 138 0.98 -25.54 1.31
N ASP A 139 -0.29 -25.77 1.05
CA ASP A 139 -0.75 -26.73 0.04
C ASP A 139 -0.55 -26.21 -1.39
N ALA A 140 -0.27 -24.91 -1.52
CA ALA A 140 0.01 -24.22 -2.79
C ALA A 140 -1.06 -24.39 -3.88
N GLU A 141 -2.32 -24.64 -3.48
CA GLU A 141 -3.44 -24.78 -4.43
C GLU A 141 -3.80 -23.44 -5.09
N VAL A 142 -3.58 -22.33 -4.37
CA VAL A 142 -3.81 -20.96 -4.87
C VAL A 142 -2.52 -20.17 -4.76
N LEU A 143 -2.00 -19.71 -5.90
CA LEU A 143 -0.81 -18.89 -5.97
C LEU A 143 -1.18 -17.44 -6.33
N LEU A 144 -0.62 -16.48 -5.60
CA LEU A 144 -0.76 -15.05 -5.91
C LEU A 144 0.10 -14.62 -7.09
N PHE A 145 1.16 -15.39 -7.41
CA PHE A 145 2.08 -15.18 -8.53
C PHE A 145 2.25 -16.49 -9.28
N ASP A 146 1.87 -16.51 -10.53
CA ASP A 146 1.67 -17.75 -11.32
C ASP A 146 2.96 -18.54 -11.59
N ASN A 147 4.14 -17.94 -11.44
CA ASN A 147 5.43 -18.55 -11.77
C ASN A 147 6.34 -18.75 -10.54
N THR A 148 5.76 -18.77 -9.35
CA THR A 148 6.55 -18.90 -8.12
C THR A 148 6.32 -20.25 -7.46
N THR A 149 7.35 -20.78 -6.82
CA THR A 149 7.19 -21.84 -5.84
C THR A 149 6.50 -21.25 -4.61
N ALA A 150 5.53 -21.96 -4.04
CA ALA A 150 4.89 -21.52 -2.80
C ALA A 150 5.93 -21.38 -1.68
N VAL A 151 6.30 -20.14 -1.38
CA VAL A 151 7.15 -19.83 -0.25
C VAL A 151 6.28 -19.09 0.76
N SER A 152 5.69 -19.84 1.70
CA SER A 152 4.88 -19.23 2.72
C SER A 152 5.72 -18.67 3.89
N TYR A 153 6.99 -19.07 4.00
CA TYR A 153 7.96 -18.50 4.95
C TYR A 153 9.40 -18.88 4.58
N THR A 154 10.37 -18.05 4.98
CA THR A 154 11.79 -18.36 4.86
C THR A 154 12.29 -18.97 6.17
N HIS A 155 12.81 -20.18 6.12
CA HIS A 155 13.58 -20.76 7.23
C HIS A 155 14.94 -20.06 7.29
N LEU A 156 15.14 -19.25 8.32
CA LEU A 156 16.46 -18.85 8.76
C LEU A 156 17.04 -20.03 9.59
N THR A 157 17.71 -20.95 8.94
CA THR A 157 18.57 -21.86 9.64
C THR A 157 19.82 -21.11 10.05
N LEU A 158 19.98 -20.86 11.35
CA LEU A 158 21.28 -20.47 11.89
C LEU A 158 22.28 -21.55 11.53
N PRO A 159 23.46 -21.20 10.95
CA PRO A 159 24.50 -22.20 10.71
C PRO A 159 24.94 -22.75 12.06
N THR A 160 24.51 -23.95 12.37
CA THR A 160 25.10 -24.74 13.45
C THR A 160 26.49 -25.14 12.99
N LYS A 161 27.52 -24.43 13.47
CA LYS A 161 28.87 -24.96 13.42
C LYS A 161 28.93 -26.22 14.28
N ALA A 162 29.09 -27.35 13.62
CA ALA A 162 29.61 -28.54 14.28
C ALA A 162 31.09 -28.36 14.63
#